data_e81074f734790a73d559b331158069e2
#
_entry.id   e81074f734790a73d559b331158069e2
#
_cell.length_a   1.000
_cell.length_b   1.000
_cell.length_c   1.000
_cell.angle_alpha   90.00
_cell.angle_beta   90.00
_cell.angle_gamma   90.00
#
_symmetry.space_group_name_H-M   'P 1'
#
loop_
_entity.id
_entity.type
_entity.pdbx_description
1 polymer ?
#
loop_
_entity_poly.entity_id
_entity_poly.type
_entity_poly.pdbx_seq_one_letter_code
_entity_poly.pdbx_strand_id
1 'polypeptide(L)'
;MKNKILIILFTLLFSKIALAENVNIQAKKISIDKKEETTIFENEVRIVDDQNNIIKSDYAKYNKKLNFFTFKKNIILEDSKGNIFKSDNASYDKNNGLFKTLGKSSIVSSEGYIVETENVSLDLINNIASSKNLTKIIDLEKNTIDLDNFEYLSKENIFKSIGKINVKDKIGNKYEFSQIYLDEKQREIIGTDAKAFLNQKEFKLDERNKPRVFSNAVSIKGGQTKFIKSAFTLCDYREKDKCPPWELRAKEMKHDSKKKTV
;
A
#
# COMPACT_ATOMS: atom_id res chain seq x y z
N MET A 1 -14.31 -21.40 11.95
CA MET A 1 -14.17 -20.11 11.24
C MET A 1 -12.69 -19.91 10.96
N LYS A 2 -12.29 -19.82 9.68
CA LYS A 2 -10.90 -19.63 9.30
C LYS A 2 -10.59 -18.15 9.51
N ASN A 3 -9.97 -17.80 10.62
CA ASN A 3 -9.32 -16.50 10.76
C ASN A 3 -8.16 -16.47 9.77
N LYS A 4 -8.45 -16.04 8.55
CA LYS A 4 -7.43 -15.56 7.64
C LYS A 4 -7.01 -14.19 8.15
N ILE A 5 -6.11 -14.19 9.15
CA ILE A 5 -5.37 -12.99 9.51
C ILE A 5 -4.71 -12.52 8.23
N LEU A 6 -5.07 -11.33 7.91
CA LEU A 6 -4.64 -10.39 6.89
C LEU A 6 -3.24 -10.71 6.34
N ILE A 7 -3.15 -11.66 5.41
CA ILE A 7 -2.01 -11.74 4.51
C ILE A 7 -2.37 -10.77 3.40
N ILE A 8 -1.97 -9.52 3.58
CA ILE A 8 -2.03 -8.51 2.53
C ILE A 8 -0.97 -8.91 1.54
N LEU A 9 -1.36 -9.68 0.55
CA LEU A 9 -0.56 -9.91 -0.63
C LEU A 9 -0.67 -8.63 -1.47
N PHE A 10 0.14 -7.64 -1.12
CA PHE A 10 0.26 -6.42 -1.87
C PHE A 10 1.23 -6.67 -3.03
N THR A 11 0.81 -7.48 -3.97
CA THR A 11 1.53 -7.61 -5.24
C THR A 11 1.31 -6.35 -6.08
N LEU A 12 1.88 -5.22 -5.66
CA LEU A 12 2.16 -4.12 -6.56
C LEU A 12 3.27 -4.59 -7.52
N LEU A 13 2.88 -5.47 -8.42
CA LEU A 13 3.73 -5.90 -9.52
C LEU A 13 3.76 -4.78 -10.55
N PHE A 14 4.56 -3.75 -10.26
CA PHE A 14 5.05 -2.90 -11.33
C PHE A 14 5.94 -3.76 -12.21
N SER A 15 5.34 -4.37 -13.25
CA SER A 15 6.11 -4.78 -14.41
C SER A 15 6.97 -3.59 -14.80
N LYS A 16 8.19 -3.82 -15.21
CA LYS A 16 9.11 -2.77 -15.66
C LYS A 16 8.36 -1.86 -16.63
N ILE A 17 7.91 -0.68 -16.17
CA ILE A 17 7.48 0.39 -17.04
C ILE A 17 8.80 1.02 -17.56
N ALA A 18 9.60 0.23 -18.25
CA ALA A 18 10.56 0.80 -19.14
C ALA A 18 9.72 1.29 -20.32
N LEU A 19 9.52 2.58 -20.45
CA LEU A 19 9.12 3.15 -21.73
C LEU A 19 10.30 2.86 -22.67
N ALA A 20 10.24 1.71 -23.35
CA ALA A 20 11.24 1.21 -24.24
C ALA A 20 11.37 2.12 -25.48
N GLU A 21 12.37 1.88 -26.31
CA GLU A 21 12.67 2.69 -27.52
C GLU A 21 11.51 2.76 -28.52
N ASN A 22 10.56 1.84 -28.47
CA ASN A 22 9.40 1.77 -29.38
C ASN A 22 8.10 2.06 -28.62
N VAL A 23 7.79 3.35 -28.46
CA VAL A 23 6.52 3.81 -27.88
C VAL A 23 5.59 4.25 -28.99
N ASN A 24 4.40 3.67 -29.07
CA ASN A 24 3.34 4.14 -29.96
C ASN A 24 2.51 5.22 -29.25
N ILE A 25 2.51 6.44 -29.77
CA ILE A 25 1.75 7.57 -29.22
C ILE A 25 0.65 7.99 -30.21
N GLN A 26 -0.55 8.05 -29.75
CA GLN A 26 -1.73 8.52 -30.48
C GLN A 26 -2.38 9.67 -29.73
N ALA A 27 -2.89 10.67 -30.44
CA ALA A 27 -3.66 11.77 -29.91
C ALA A 27 -4.49 12.41 -31.04
N LYS A 28 -5.58 13.09 -30.70
CA LYS A 28 -6.37 13.83 -31.72
C LYS A 28 -5.63 15.04 -32.29
N LYS A 29 -4.77 15.67 -31.51
CA LYS A 29 -3.99 16.82 -31.95
C LYS A 29 -2.55 16.67 -31.47
N ILE A 30 -1.62 16.89 -32.38
CA ILE A 30 -0.18 16.86 -32.10
C ILE A 30 0.42 18.19 -32.60
N SER A 31 1.16 18.87 -31.71
CA SER A 31 1.84 20.14 -32.00
C SER A 31 3.32 19.99 -31.69
N ILE A 32 4.18 20.41 -32.62
CA ILE A 32 5.63 20.30 -32.47
C ILE A 32 6.24 21.69 -32.46
N ASP A 33 6.94 22.04 -31.39
CA ASP A 33 7.78 23.22 -31.31
C ASP A 33 9.24 22.80 -31.49
N LYS A 34 9.78 23.16 -32.66
CA LYS A 34 11.17 22.83 -33.02
C LYS A 34 12.21 23.64 -32.26
N LYS A 35 11.85 24.90 -31.82
CA LYS A 35 12.78 25.77 -31.08
C LYS A 35 12.95 25.26 -29.64
N GLU A 36 11.84 24.90 -29.00
CA GLU A 36 11.82 24.41 -27.64
C GLU A 36 12.05 22.88 -27.55
N GLU A 37 12.19 22.22 -28.69
CA GLU A 37 12.30 20.74 -28.79
C GLU A 37 11.18 20.02 -28.00
N THR A 38 9.96 20.55 -28.10
CA THR A 38 8.81 19.99 -27.39
C THR A 38 7.73 19.48 -28.33
N THR A 39 7.10 18.39 -27.95
CA THR A 39 5.92 17.84 -28.62
C THR A 39 4.77 17.81 -27.62
N ILE A 40 3.63 18.36 -28.02
CA ILE A 40 2.40 18.42 -27.23
C ILE A 40 1.37 17.50 -27.90
N PHE A 41 0.77 16.66 -27.10
CA PHE A 41 -0.30 15.74 -27.47
C PHE A 41 -1.56 16.15 -26.71
N GLU A 42 -2.67 16.37 -27.40
CA GLU A 42 -3.92 16.85 -26.81
C GLU A 42 -5.10 15.97 -27.25
N ASN A 43 -6.00 15.76 -26.32
CA ASN A 43 -7.23 15.01 -26.48
C ASN A 43 -7.01 13.52 -26.83
N GLU A 44 -7.52 12.68 -25.97
CA GLU A 44 -7.46 11.22 -26.13
C GLU A 44 -6.02 10.71 -26.35
N VAL A 45 -5.08 11.24 -25.58
CA VAL A 45 -3.69 10.77 -25.63
C VAL A 45 -3.67 9.32 -25.18
N ARG A 46 -3.06 8.46 -25.99
CA ARG A 46 -2.84 7.05 -25.70
C ARG A 46 -1.40 6.69 -26.05
N ILE A 47 -0.68 6.19 -25.08
CA ILE A 47 0.71 5.76 -25.19
C ILE A 47 0.73 4.26 -24.87
N VAL A 48 1.37 3.48 -25.74
CA VAL A 48 1.53 2.03 -25.55
C VAL A 48 3.01 1.71 -25.70
N ASP A 49 3.57 1.01 -24.72
CA ASP A 49 4.92 0.50 -24.80
C ASP A 49 4.97 -0.94 -25.37
N ASP A 50 6.18 -1.45 -25.55
CA ASP A 50 6.42 -2.80 -26.07
C ASP A 50 6.02 -3.93 -25.10
N GLN A 51 5.72 -3.60 -23.84
CA GLN A 51 5.22 -4.53 -22.82
C GLN A 51 3.68 -4.52 -22.71
N ASN A 52 3.00 -3.78 -23.59
CA ASN A 52 1.55 -3.53 -23.56
C ASN A 52 1.06 -2.74 -22.33
N ASN A 53 1.93 -1.98 -21.67
CA ASN A 53 1.45 -1.00 -20.71
C ASN A 53 0.81 0.18 -21.48
N ILE A 54 -0.31 0.68 -20.97
CA ILE A 54 -1.09 1.72 -21.63
C ILE A 54 -1.20 2.92 -20.69
N ILE A 55 -0.77 4.10 -21.19
CA ILE A 55 -1.03 5.38 -20.52
C ILE A 55 -2.06 6.13 -21.33
N LYS A 56 -3.13 6.58 -20.68
CA LYS A 56 -4.15 7.47 -21.25
C LYS A 56 -4.14 8.79 -20.48
N SER A 57 -4.37 9.91 -21.17
CA SER A 57 -4.54 11.22 -20.54
C SER A 57 -5.21 12.20 -21.52
N ASP A 58 -5.70 13.33 -21.02
CA ASP A 58 -6.21 14.39 -21.92
C ASP A 58 -5.08 15.21 -22.52
N TYR A 59 -3.94 15.25 -21.87
CA TYR A 59 -2.79 16.05 -22.28
C TYR A 59 -1.49 15.35 -21.91
N ALA A 60 -0.54 15.35 -22.84
CA ALA A 60 0.86 15.00 -22.59
C ALA A 60 1.79 15.98 -23.30
N LYS A 61 2.88 16.36 -22.66
CA LYS A 61 3.97 17.15 -23.23
C LYS A 61 5.27 16.40 -23.07
N TYR A 62 5.97 16.18 -24.17
CA TYR A 62 7.31 15.62 -24.18
C TYR A 62 8.34 16.73 -24.48
N ASN A 63 9.33 16.89 -23.62
CA ASN A 63 10.49 17.72 -23.84
C ASN A 63 11.66 16.82 -24.22
N LYS A 64 12.09 16.91 -25.48
CA LYS A 64 13.15 16.06 -26.04
C LYS A 64 14.50 16.35 -25.40
N LYS A 65 14.82 17.63 -25.19
CA LYS A 65 16.09 18.07 -24.58
C LYS A 65 16.28 17.54 -23.16
N LEU A 66 15.19 17.54 -22.37
CA LEU A 66 15.20 17.07 -20.98
C LEU A 66 14.88 15.57 -20.89
N ASN A 67 14.40 14.97 -21.97
CA ASN A 67 13.88 13.60 -22.00
C ASN A 67 12.79 13.38 -20.93
N PHE A 68 11.85 14.32 -20.88
CA PHE A 68 10.89 14.46 -19.79
C PHE A 68 9.45 14.57 -20.31
N PHE A 69 8.55 13.79 -19.71
CA PHE A 69 7.12 13.87 -19.97
C PHE A 69 6.38 14.55 -18.83
N THR A 70 5.35 15.30 -19.18
CA THR A 70 4.33 15.82 -18.26
C THR A 70 2.96 15.39 -18.76
N PHE A 71 2.15 14.84 -17.87
CA PHE A 71 0.78 14.40 -18.13
C PHE A 71 -0.19 15.22 -17.30
N LYS A 72 -1.37 15.54 -17.84
CA LYS A 72 -2.41 16.29 -17.13
C LYS A 72 -3.79 15.76 -17.47
N LYS A 73 -4.64 15.73 -16.47
CA LYS A 73 -6.05 15.34 -16.50
C LYS A 73 -6.31 13.88 -16.91
N ASN A 74 -7.14 13.23 -16.14
CA ASN A 74 -7.64 11.89 -16.42
C ASN A 74 -6.54 10.88 -16.76
N ILE A 75 -5.45 10.91 -16.00
CA ILE A 75 -4.35 9.98 -16.24
C ILE A 75 -4.78 8.60 -15.76
N ILE A 76 -4.73 7.64 -16.66
CA ILE A 76 -4.96 6.21 -16.38
C ILE A 76 -3.76 5.46 -16.93
N LEU A 77 -3.06 4.75 -16.07
CA LEU A 77 -2.03 3.80 -16.45
C LEU A 77 -2.56 2.40 -16.18
N GLU A 78 -2.55 1.57 -17.19
CA GLU A 78 -2.93 0.15 -17.12
C GLU A 78 -1.69 -0.67 -17.49
N ASP A 79 -1.24 -1.52 -16.58
CA ASP A 79 -0.12 -2.40 -16.85
C ASP A 79 -0.58 -3.71 -17.54
N SER A 80 0.38 -4.45 -18.07
CA SER A 80 0.13 -5.72 -18.76
C SER A 80 -0.48 -6.81 -17.87
N LYS A 81 -0.58 -6.59 -16.56
CA LYS A 81 -1.19 -7.50 -15.58
C LYS A 81 -2.61 -7.08 -15.20
N GLY A 82 -3.09 -5.94 -15.71
CA GLY A 82 -4.41 -5.39 -15.43
C GLY A 82 -4.48 -4.56 -14.14
N ASN A 83 -3.35 -4.12 -13.59
CA ASN A 83 -3.35 -3.12 -12.53
C ASN A 83 -3.66 -1.76 -13.14
N ILE A 84 -4.56 -1.00 -12.49
CA ILE A 84 -5.01 0.32 -12.95
C ILE A 84 -4.56 1.36 -11.94
N PHE A 85 -3.79 2.32 -12.42
CA PHE A 85 -3.37 3.49 -11.67
C PHE A 85 -4.07 4.73 -12.22
N LYS A 86 -4.57 5.61 -11.35
CA LYS A 86 -5.24 6.87 -11.73
C LYS A 86 -4.65 8.05 -10.99
N SER A 87 -4.51 9.18 -11.69
CA SER A 87 -4.10 10.47 -11.12
C SER A 87 -4.52 11.61 -12.05
N ASP A 88 -4.49 12.85 -11.57
CA ASP A 88 -4.79 14.01 -12.40
C ASP A 88 -3.55 14.68 -12.98
N ASN A 89 -2.41 14.54 -12.32
CA ASN A 89 -1.14 15.09 -12.78
C ASN A 89 -0.01 14.09 -12.56
N ALA A 90 0.84 13.94 -13.56
CA ALA A 90 2.03 13.09 -13.46
C ALA A 90 3.18 13.66 -14.31
N SER A 91 4.38 13.23 -13.97
CA SER A 91 5.59 13.47 -14.74
C SER A 91 6.42 12.21 -14.83
N TYR A 92 7.20 12.10 -15.91
CA TYR A 92 8.14 11.01 -16.09
C TYR A 92 9.49 11.54 -16.58
N ASP A 93 10.49 11.42 -15.73
CA ASP A 93 11.89 11.67 -16.06
C ASP A 93 12.49 10.39 -16.62
N LYS A 94 12.63 10.33 -17.94
CA LYS A 94 13.13 9.13 -18.63
C LYS A 94 14.60 8.87 -18.33
N ASN A 95 15.41 9.92 -18.11
CA ASN A 95 16.83 9.76 -17.81
C ASN A 95 17.06 9.10 -16.45
N ASN A 96 16.24 9.44 -15.47
CA ASN A 96 16.33 8.92 -14.11
C ASN A 96 15.35 7.76 -13.85
N GLY A 97 14.54 7.37 -14.84
CA GLY A 97 13.52 6.33 -14.68
C GLY A 97 12.48 6.66 -13.60
N LEU A 98 12.20 7.94 -13.37
CA LEU A 98 11.41 8.39 -12.24
C LEU A 98 10.04 8.90 -12.70
N PHE A 99 8.99 8.14 -12.39
CA PHE A 99 7.61 8.55 -12.58
C PHE A 99 7.06 9.11 -11.26
N LYS A 100 6.43 10.27 -11.29
CA LYS A 100 5.82 10.92 -10.12
C LYS A 100 4.43 11.41 -10.43
N THR A 101 3.52 11.24 -9.47
CA THR A 101 2.23 11.92 -9.49
C THR A 101 2.24 13.15 -8.60
N LEU A 102 1.34 14.06 -8.84
CA LEU A 102 1.09 15.24 -8.01
C LEU A 102 -0.39 15.28 -7.65
N GLY A 103 -0.67 15.24 -6.35
CA GLY A 103 -2.01 15.19 -5.80
C GLY A 103 -2.54 13.76 -5.67
N LYS A 104 -3.87 13.63 -5.62
CA LYS A 104 -4.55 12.37 -5.37
C LYS A 104 -4.23 11.31 -6.42
N SER A 105 -4.04 10.12 -5.94
CA SER A 105 -3.75 8.93 -6.76
C SER A 105 -4.49 7.73 -6.21
N SER A 106 -4.96 6.87 -7.09
CA SER A 106 -5.56 5.60 -6.71
C SER A 106 -4.99 4.46 -7.55
N ILE A 107 -4.85 3.30 -6.93
CA ILE A 107 -4.40 2.08 -7.59
C ILE A 107 -5.46 1.01 -7.32
N VAL A 108 -5.87 0.33 -8.38
CA VAL A 108 -6.70 -0.87 -8.28
C VAL A 108 -5.89 -2.01 -8.84
N SER A 109 -5.52 -2.97 -8.00
CA SER A 109 -4.77 -4.13 -8.46
C SER A 109 -5.67 -5.09 -9.24
N SER A 110 -5.09 -5.89 -10.13
CA SER A 110 -5.78 -6.96 -10.84
C SER A 110 -6.43 -7.98 -9.90
N GLU A 111 -5.93 -8.09 -8.67
CA GLU A 111 -6.49 -8.93 -7.62
C GLU A 111 -7.64 -8.25 -6.86
N GLY A 112 -7.88 -6.94 -7.06
CA GLY A 112 -8.99 -6.18 -6.45
C GLY A 112 -8.64 -5.41 -5.18
N TYR A 113 -7.36 -5.26 -4.81
CA TYR A 113 -6.93 -4.32 -3.77
C TYR A 113 -7.10 -2.89 -4.26
N ILE A 114 -7.52 -1.99 -3.36
CA ILE A 114 -7.64 -0.56 -3.65
C ILE A 114 -6.67 0.19 -2.75
N VAL A 115 -5.84 1.05 -3.35
CA VAL A 115 -4.93 1.95 -2.63
C VAL A 115 -5.28 3.38 -2.99
N GLU A 116 -5.52 4.20 -2.00
CA GLU A 116 -5.76 5.64 -2.13
C GLU A 116 -4.63 6.38 -1.43
N THR A 117 -3.96 7.28 -2.12
CA THR A 117 -2.82 8.03 -1.61
C THR A 117 -2.62 9.34 -2.39
N GLU A 118 -1.53 10.05 -2.11
CA GLU A 118 -1.11 11.24 -2.86
C GLU A 118 0.39 11.19 -3.17
N ASN A 119 0.79 11.88 -4.23
CA ASN A 119 2.20 12.12 -4.57
C ASN A 119 3.05 10.83 -4.61
N VAL A 120 2.61 9.86 -5.39
CA VAL A 120 3.32 8.59 -5.58
C VAL A 120 4.60 8.82 -6.38
N SER A 121 5.68 8.18 -5.97
CA SER A 121 6.95 8.13 -6.69
C SER A 121 7.25 6.68 -7.07
N LEU A 122 7.50 6.43 -8.35
CA LEU A 122 7.91 5.14 -8.88
C LEU A 122 9.33 5.29 -9.44
N ASP A 123 10.31 4.71 -8.77
CA ASP A 123 11.68 4.58 -9.26
C ASP A 123 11.78 3.28 -10.04
N LEU A 124 11.77 3.40 -11.37
CA LEU A 124 11.76 2.26 -12.28
C LEU A 124 13.13 1.59 -12.41
N ILE A 125 14.20 2.30 -12.08
CA ILE A 125 15.58 1.77 -12.10
C ILE A 125 15.79 0.87 -10.87
N ASN A 126 15.44 1.38 -9.70
CA ASN A 126 15.61 0.66 -8.44
C ASN A 126 14.41 -0.24 -8.11
N ASN A 127 13.30 -0.11 -8.86
CA ASN A 127 12.04 -0.83 -8.66
C ASN A 127 11.42 -0.56 -7.28
N ILE A 128 11.32 0.74 -6.94
CA ILE A 128 10.77 1.21 -5.67
C ILE A 128 9.52 2.04 -5.96
N ALA A 129 8.41 1.66 -5.33
CA ALA A 129 7.21 2.49 -5.27
C ALA A 129 7.07 3.08 -3.88
N SER A 130 6.76 4.36 -3.76
CA SER A 130 6.63 5.01 -2.46
C SER A 130 5.67 6.19 -2.45
N SER A 131 5.11 6.46 -1.28
CA SER A 131 4.48 7.73 -0.95
C SER A 131 4.84 8.11 0.49
N LYS A 132 5.04 9.40 0.71
CA LYS A 132 5.23 9.99 2.06
C LYS A 132 3.93 10.59 2.60
N ASN A 133 2.82 10.35 1.94
CA ASN A 133 1.51 10.88 2.29
C ASN A 133 0.62 9.80 2.87
N LEU A 134 -0.42 10.23 3.57
CA LEU A 134 -1.43 9.33 4.08
C LEU A 134 -1.92 8.39 2.99
N THR A 135 -1.92 7.13 3.29
CA THR A 135 -2.30 6.07 2.37
C THR A 135 -3.36 5.18 3.02
N LYS A 136 -4.42 4.94 2.30
CA LYS A 136 -5.47 4.00 2.69
C LYS A 136 -5.47 2.80 1.76
N ILE A 137 -5.43 1.62 2.34
CA ILE A 137 -5.53 0.36 1.60
C ILE A 137 -6.82 -0.35 2.01
N ILE A 138 -7.53 -0.86 1.02
CA ILE A 138 -8.72 -1.70 1.22
C ILE A 138 -8.42 -3.04 0.55
N ASP A 139 -8.47 -4.11 1.33
CA ASP A 139 -8.24 -5.45 0.82
C ASP A 139 -9.51 -6.14 0.31
N LEU A 140 -9.36 -7.34 -0.22
CA LEU A 140 -10.45 -8.15 -0.76
C LEU A 140 -11.52 -8.51 0.28
N GLU A 141 -11.15 -8.58 1.53
CA GLU A 141 -12.06 -8.89 2.63
C GLU A 141 -12.72 -7.61 3.22
N LYS A 142 -12.44 -6.44 2.64
CA LYS A 142 -12.88 -5.10 3.12
C LYS A 142 -12.25 -4.68 4.44
N ASN A 143 -11.10 -5.26 4.79
CA ASN A 143 -10.28 -4.69 5.84
C ASN A 143 -9.67 -3.37 5.36
N THR A 144 -9.49 -2.42 6.26
CA THR A 144 -8.89 -1.12 5.94
C THR A 144 -7.59 -0.95 6.68
N ILE A 145 -6.60 -0.38 6.01
CA ILE A 145 -5.29 -0.06 6.57
C ILE A 145 -5.00 1.40 6.24
N ASP A 146 -4.82 2.20 7.27
CA ASP A 146 -4.41 3.59 7.15
C ASP A 146 -2.94 3.70 7.56
N LEU A 147 -2.11 4.29 6.69
CA LEU A 147 -0.66 4.40 6.81
C LEU A 147 -0.23 5.86 6.66
N ASP A 148 0.75 6.30 7.43
CA ASP A 148 1.35 7.64 7.23
C ASP A 148 2.19 7.72 5.96
N ASN A 149 2.74 6.59 5.51
CA ASN A 149 3.58 6.47 4.32
C ASN A 149 3.73 5.00 3.93
N PHE A 150 4.28 4.76 2.75
CA PHE A 150 4.73 3.41 2.37
C PHE A 150 5.95 3.45 1.46
N GLU A 151 6.69 2.35 1.47
CA GLU A 151 7.70 2.01 0.48
C GLU A 151 7.57 0.53 0.11
N TYR A 152 7.58 0.24 -1.17
CA TYR A 152 7.53 -1.11 -1.71
C TYR A 152 8.77 -1.38 -2.58
N LEU A 153 9.57 -2.35 -2.18
CA LEU A 153 10.78 -2.80 -2.86
C LEU A 153 10.41 -4.00 -3.74
N SER A 154 10.03 -3.76 -4.98
CA SER A 154 9.42 -4.80 -5.82
C SER A 154 10.36 -5.94 -6.23
N LYS A 155 11.68 -5.71 -6.28
CA LYS A 155 12.68 -6.77 -6.52
C LYS A 155 12.78 -7.74 -5.35
N GLU A 156 12.62 -7.23 -4.15
CA GLU A 156 12.73 -7.97 -2.89
C GLU A 156 11.39 -8.53 -2.46
N ASN A 157 10.29 -7.99 -2.97
CA ASN A 157 8.90 -8.22 -2.57
C ASN A 157 8.69 -7.85 -1.08
N ILE A 158 9.24 -6.71 -0.69
CA ILE A 158 9.14 -6.17 0.66
C ILE A 158 8.32 -4.88 0.64
N PHE A 159 7.23 -4.87 1.38
CA PHE A 159 6.49 -3.67 1.71
C PHE A 159 6.87 -3.23 3.13
N LYS A 160 7.05 -1.93 3.32
CA LYS A 160 7.29 -1.34 4.63
C LYS A 160 6.54 -0.03 4.81
N SER A 161 6.14 0.23 6.05
CA SER A 161 5.62 1.51 6.50
C SER A 161 6.16 1.82 7.89
N ILE A 162 6.52 3.08 8.13
CA ILE A 162 7.04 3.59 9.40
C ILE A 162 6.24 4.82 9.77
N GLY A 163 5.69 4.85 10.99
CA GLY A 163 4.80 5.89 11.47
C GLY A 163 3.51 5.29 12.02
N LYS A 164 2.46 6.08 12.05
CA LYS A 164 1.17 5.59 12.55
C LYS A 164 0.52 4.67 11.53
N ILE A 165 0.22 3.46 11.95
CA ILE A 165 -0.43 2.44 11.14
C ILE A 165 -1.65 1.95 11.89
N ASN A 166 -2.84 2.09 11.29
CA ASN A 166 -4.11 1.63 11.84
C ASN A 166 -4.71 0.59 10.90
N VAL A 167 -5.03 -0.56 11.43
CA VAL A 167 -5.72 -1.62 10.69
C VAL A 167 -7.08 -1.85 11.33
N LYS A 168 -8.12 -1.94 10.53
CA LYS A 168 -9.46 -2.33 10.97
C LYS A 168 -9.92 -3.49 10.11
N ASP A 169 -10.19 -4.63 10.74
CA ASP A 169 -10.71 -5.79 10.03
C ASP A 169 -12.25 -5.75 9.90
N LYS A 170 -12.77 -6.63 9.07
CA LYS A 170 -14.21 -6.72 8.78
C LYS A 170 -15.10 -7.07 9.98
N ILE A 171 -14.52 -7.66 11.02
CA ILE A 171 -15.25 -8.02 12.25
C ILE A 171 -15.12 -6.94 13.34
N GLY A 172 -14.45 -5.83 13.03
CA GLY A 172 -14.36 -4.64 13.86
C GLY A 172 -13.19 -4.65 14.85
N ASN A 173 -12.25 -5.59 14.78
CA ASN A 173 -11.00 -5.47 15.50
C ASN A 173 -10.20 -4.29 14.96
N LYS A 174 -9.46 -3.63 15.85
CA LYS A 174 -8.54 -2.54 15.50
C LYS A 174 -7.13 -2.91 15.94
N TYR A 175 -6.19 -2.64 15.06
CA TYR A 175 -4.77 -2.87 15.35
C TYR A 175 -4.01 -1.58 15.05
N GLU A 176 -3.06 -1.26 15.92
CA GLU A 176 -2.16 -0.11 15.75
C GLU A 176 -0.72 -0.62 15.77
N PHE A 177 0.13 -0.01 14.95
CA PHE A 177 1.56 -0.31 14.89
C PHE A 177 2.34 0.99 14.66
N SER A 178 3.61 1.01 15.05
CA SER A 178 4.55 2.08 14.70
C SER A 178 5.37 1.74 13.45
N GLN A 179 5.51 0.46 13.13
CA GLN A 179 6.19 -0.02 11.92
C GLN A 179 5.58 -1.33 11.47
N ILE A 180 5.54 -1.54 10.15
CA ILE A 180 5.18 -2.82 9.54
C ILE A 180 6.18 -3.13 8.41
N TYR A 181 6.62 -4.39 8.39
CA TYR A 181 7.34 -5.02 7.30
C TYR A 181 6.58 -6.24 6.84
N LEU A 182 6.33 -6.34 5.55
CA LEU A 182 5.69 -7.48 4.91
C LEU A 182 6.67 -8.09 3.91
N ASP A 183 7.09 -9.32 4.13
CA ASP A 183 7.83 -10.14 3.17
C ASP A 183 6.84 -11.03 2.43
N GLU A 184 6.55 -10.71 1.17
CA GLU A 184 5.59 -11.46 0.36
C GLU A 184 6.08 -12.87 0.01
N LYS A 185 7.40 -13.06 -0.19
CA LYS A 185 7.99 -14.38 -0.50
C LYS A 185 7.86 -15.34 0.67
N GLN A 186 8.14 -14.85 1.87
CA GLN A 186 8.03 -15.65 3.10
C GLN A 186 6.61 -15.66 3.66
N ARG A 187 5.72 -14.80 3.16
CA ARG A 187 4.37 -14.56 3.70
C ARG A 187 4.44 -14.26 5.20
N GLU A 188 5.35 -13.39 5.56
CA GLU A 188 5.60 -12.99 6.93
C GLU A 188 5.35 -11.49 7.11
N ILE A 189 4.63 -11.15 8.18
CA ILE A 189 4.40 -9.77 8.60
C ILE A 189 5.11 -9.59 9.93
N ILE A 190 5.91 -8.54 10.05
CA ILE A 190 6.55 -8.11 11.30
C ILE A 190 6.04 -6.71 11.61
N GLY A 191 5.51 -6.52 12.82
CA GLY A 191 5.07 -5.22 13.32
C GLY A 191 5.73 -4.90 14.65
N THR A 192 5.90 -3.61 14.94
CA THR A 192 6.42 -3.13 16.23
C THR A 192 5.40 -2.25 16.94
N ASP A 193 5.51 -2.18 18.28
CA ASP A 193 4.61 -1.44 19.16
C ASP A 193 3.14 -1.77 18.91
N ALA A 194 2.88 -3.06 18.75
CA ALA A 194 1.58 -3.57 18.36
C ALA A 194 0.55 -3.39 19.50
N LYS A 195 -0.60 -2.82 19.16
CA LYS A 195 -1.78 -2.77 20.01
C LYS A 195 -2.95 -3.38 19.25
N ALA A 196 -3.61 -4.36 19.83
CA ALA A 196 -4.81 -4.97 19.29
C ALA A 196 -5.98 -4.73 20.21
N PHE A 197 -7.05 -4.16 19.68
CA PHE A 197 -8.33 -3.95 20.35
C PHE A 197 -9.34 -4.88 19.69
N LEU A 198 -9.73 -5.91 20.42
CA LEU A 198 -10.52 -7.00 19.86
C LEU A 198 -12.03 -6.74 20.09
N ASN A 199 -12.83 -7.12 19.13
CA ASN A 199 -14.28 -6.99 19.22
C ASN A 199 -14.84 -8.04 20.20
N GLN A 200 -15.30 -7.59 21.37
CA GLN A 200 -15.81 -8.44 22.43
C GLN A 200 -16.97 -9.35 21.99
N LYS A 201 -17.78 -8.93 21.02
CA LYS A 201 -18.93 -9.71 20.52
C LYS A 201 -18.49 -11.02 19.86
N GLU A 202 -17.36 -11.01 19.17
CA GLU A 202 -16.80 -12.22 18.53
C GLU A 202 -16.34 -13.27 19.57
N PHE A 203 -15.99 -12.83 20.76
CA PHE A 203 -15.56 -13.68 21.86
C PHE A 203 -16.73 -14.01 22.83
N LYS A 204 -17.96 -13.55 22.54
CA LYS A 204 -19.13 -13.71 23.39
C LYS A 204 -18.89 -13.17 24.82
N LEU A 205 -18.11 -12.11 24.93
CA LEU A 205 -17.83 -11.46 26.19
C LEU A 205 -18.88 -10.38 26.49
N ASP A 206 -19.06 -10.08 27.77
CA ASP A 206 -19.87 -8.96 28.25
C ASP A 206 -19.35 -7.63 27.65
N GLU A 207 -20.24 -6.67 27.38
CA GLU A 207 -19.89 -5.38 26.76
C GLU A 207 -18.91 -4.54 27.61
N ARG A 208 -18.82 -4.81 28.90
CA ARG A 208 -17.84 -4.20 29.80
C ARG A 208 -16.42 -4.70 29.60
N ASN A 209 -16.25 -5.86 28.95
CA ASN A 209 -14.94 -6.39 28.66
C ASN A 209 -14.37 -5.72 27.39
N LYS A 210 -13.15 -5.25 27.47
CA LYS A 210 -12.42 -4.61 26.37
C LYS A 210 -11.12 -5.39 26.09
N PRO A 211 -11.23 -6.56 25.45
CA PRO A 211 -10.08 -7.42 25.23
C PRO A 211 -9.04 -6.71 24.37
N ARG A 212 -7.82 -6.62 24.88
CA ARG A 212 -6.70 -5.97 24.17
C ARG A 212 -5.37 -6.62 24.47
N VAL A 213 -4.51 -6.54 23.47
CA VAL A 213 -3.12 -7.02 23.55
C VAL A 213 -2.19 -5.87 23.23
N PHE A 214 -1.13 -5.72 24.00
CA PHE A 214 0.00 -4.86 23.70
C PHE A 214 1.23 -5.73 23.53
N SER A 215 2.08 -5.44 22.55
CA SER A 215 3.30 -6.19 22.30
C SER A 215 4.38 -5.30 21.71
N ASN A 216 5.63 -5.45 22.14
CA ASN A 216 6.74 -4.70 21.54
C ASN A 216 6.97 -5.09 20.08
N ALA A 217 6.76 -6.36 19.76
CA ALA A 217 6.83 -6.83 18.39
C ALA A 217 5.86 -7.99 18.17
N VAL A 218 5.38 -8.10 16.93
CA VAL A 218 4.54 -9.20 16.48
C VAL A 218 5.11 -9.75 15.17
N SER A 219 5.11 -11.07 15.04
CA SER A 219 5.37 -11.75 13.77
C SER A 219 4.19 -12.65 13.44
N ILE A 220 3.73 -12.58 12.19
CA ILE A 220 2.62 -13.38 11.67
C ILE A 220 3.14 -14.17 10.49
N LYS A 221 3.15 -15.50 10.59
CA LYS A 221 3.61 -16.40 9.54
C LYS A 221 2.84 -17.71 9.55
N GLY A 222 2.35 -18.15 8.40
CA GLY A 222 1.74 -19.47 8.24
C GLY A 222 0.52 -19.75 9.13
N GLY A 223 -0.19 -18.71 9.57
CA GLY A 223 -1.34 -18.81 10.49
C GLY A 223 -0.96 -18.82 11.96
N GLN A 224 0.33 -18.65 12.28
CA GLN A 224 0.82 -18.44 13.63
C GLN A 224 1.11 -16.97 13.86
N THR A 225 0.70 -16.44 14.99
CA THR A 225 1.03 -15.11 15.46
C THR A 225 1.88 -15.22 16.71
N LYS A 226 3.06 -14.62 16.66
CA LYS A 226 4.01 -14.58 17.78
C LYS A 226 4.08 -13.17 18.31
N PHE A 227 3.79 -12.98 19.58
CA PHE A 227 3.89 -11.71 20.30
C PHE A 227 5.11 -11.74 21.22
N ILE A 228 5.91 -10.68 21.21
CA ILE A 228 7.13 -10.55 22.00
C ILE A 228 6.94 -9.46 23.07
N LYS A 229 7.20 -9.80 24.32
CA LYS A 229 6.99 -8.91 25.46
C LYS A 229 5.58 -8.33 25.46
N SER A 230 4.62 -9.20 25.62
CA SER A 230 3.19 -8.88 25.48
C SER A 230 2.48 -8.76 26.83
N ALA A 231 1.44 -7.95 26.82
CA ALA A 231 0.47 -7.85 27.90
C ALA A 231 -0.94 -7.97 27.34
N PHE A 232 -1.77 -8.78 27.99
CA PHE A 232 -3.17 -8.98 27.64
C PHE A 232 -4.06 -8.60 28.82
N THR A 233 -5.19 -7.96 28.56
CA THR A 233 -6.22 -7.66 29.55
C THR A 233 -7.61 -7.63 28.93
N LEU A 234 -8.64 -7.86 29.76
CA LEU A 234 -10.06 -7.64 29.42
C LEU A 234 -10.60 -6.35 30.04
N CYS A 235 -9.84 -5.71 30.92
CA CYS A 235 -10.30 -4.54 31.66
C CYS A 235 -10.55 -3.34 30.76
N ASP A 236 -11.49 -2.49 31.14
CA ASP A 236 -11.72 -1.23 30.45
C ASP A 236 -10.52 -0.28 30.62
N TYR A 237 -10.32 0.59 29.62
CA TYR A 237 -9.28 1.61 29.68
C TYR A 237 -9.77 2.75 30.58
N ARG A 238 -9.01 3.05 31.63
CA ARG A 238 -9.28 4.17 32.53
C ARG A 238 -8.22 5.26 32.30
N GLU A 239 -8.65 6.43 31.85
CA GLU A 239 -7.72 7.55 31.59
C GLU A 239 -6.95 7.99 32.83
N LYS A 240 -7.56 7.89 34.00
CA LYS A 240 -6.94 8.28 35.29
C LYS A 240 -6.00 7.21 35.85
N ASP A 241 -6.33 5.94 35.66
CA ASP A 241 -5.53 4.81 36.12
C ASP A 241 -4.83 4.19 34.93
N LYS A 242 -3.60 4.60 34.66
CA LYS A 242 -2.81 4.18 33.48
C LYS A 242 -2.58 2.67 33.35
N CYS A 243 -2.93 1.89 34.37
CA CYS A 243 -2.82 0.44 34.39
C CYS A 243 -4.20 -0.22 34.54
N PRO A 244 -4.47 -1.33 33.82
CA PRO A 244 -5.67 -2.13 34.07
C PRO A 244 -5.59 -2.77 35.47
N PRO A 245 -6.74 -3.08 36.13
CA PRO A 245 -6.77 -3.77 37.42
C PRO A 245 -6.04 -5.11 37.41
N TRP A 246 -5.96 -5.78 36.26
CA TRP A 246 -5.18 -6.98 36.05
C TRP A 246 -4.72 -7.08 34.59
N GLU A 247 -3.61 -7.75 34.39
CA GLU A 247 -3.07 -8.10 33.08
C GLU A 247 -2.24 -9.36 33.15
N LEU A 248 -2.22 -10.11 32.04
CA LEU A 248 -1.30 -11.22 31.85
C LEU A 248 -0.11 -10.71 31.04
N ARG A 249 1.10 -10.88 31.57
CA ARG A 249 2.36 -10.54 30.88
C ARG A 249 3.11 -11.79 30.49
N ALA A 250 3.64 -11.79 29.27
CA ALA A 250 4.45 -12.87 28.75
C ALA A 250 5.68 -12.34 27.99
N LYS A 251 6.82 -13.03 28.13
CA LYS A 251 7.99 -12.78 27.26
C LYS A 251 7.66 -13.10 25.82
N GLU A 252 6.94 -14.19 25.61
CA GLU A 252 6.50 -14.66 24.32
C GLU A 252 5.09 -15.28 24.49
N MET A 253 4.20 -14.93 23.58
CA MET A 253 2.87 -15.52 23.46
C MET A 253 2.69 -15.96 22.00
N LYS A 254 2.20 -17.17 21.80
CA LYS A 254 1.93 -17.71 20.46
C LYS A 254 0.44 -18.00 20.32
N HIS A 255 -0.13 -17.52 19.24
CA HIS A 255 -1.48 -17.86 18.84
C HIS A 255 -1.44 -18.70 17.56
N ASP A 256 -2.02 -19.87 17.56
CA ASP A 256 -2.19 -20.71 16.39
C ASP A 256 -3.65 -20.64 15.94
N SER A 257 -3.89 -19.94 14.83
CA SER A 257 -5.25 -19.76 14.30
C SER A 257 -5.87 -21.05 13.76
N LYS A 258 -5.05 -22.06 13.40
CA LYS A 258 -5.53 -23.37 12.94
C LYS A 258 -5.96 -24.23 14.11
N LYS A 259 -5.17 -24.24 15.18
CA LYS A 259 -5.44 -25.00 16.41
C LYS A 259 -6.36 -24.28 17.38
N LYS A 260 -6.61 -22.97 17.17
CA LYS A 260 -7.37 -22.08 18.07
C LYS A 260 -6.83 -22.11 19.51
N THR A 261 -5.50 -22.12 19.65
CA THR A 261 -4.78 -22.12 20.94
C THR A 261 -3.94 -20.83 21.07
N VAL A 262 -3.72 -20.44 22.31
CA VAL A 262 -2.80 -19.37 22.69
C VAL A 262 -1.67 -19.97 23.51
#